data_8eac8578f156a986d8fbd1e002b75c51
#
_entry.id   8eac8578f156a986d8fbd1e002b75c51
#
_cell.length_a   1.000
_cell.length_b   1.000
_cell.length_c   1.000
_cell.angle_alpha   90.00
_cell.angle_beta   90.00
_cell.angle_gamma   90.00
#
_symmetry.space_group_name_H-M   'P 1'
#
loop_
_entity.id
_entity.type
_entity.pdbx_description
1 polymer ?
#
loop_
_entity_poly.entity_id
_entity_poly.type
_entity_poly.pdbx_seq_one_letter_code
_entity_poly.pdbx_strand_id
1 'polypeptide(L)'
;MQKTKKGQLGFTLIEIISVLVILGILAAVAVPKYYDLQKEAADKAASAVAAEAIARYNMKFSKELLGGGKTCSDALNAAKIEAFGNDRDAADYGTDWKVTYEGSKVTATNEAIGGTYTIDFEEPLCD
;
A
#
# COMPACT_ATOMS: atom_id res chain seq x y z
N MET A 1 52.37 -20.23 -41.49
CA MET A 1 52.23 -19.90 -40.07
C MET A 1 50.77 -19.72 -39.74
N GLN A 2 50.19 -20.71 -39.11
CA GLN A 2 48.80 -20.57 -38.61
C GLN A 2 48.88 -19.71 -37.34
N LYS A 3 48.40 -18.49 -37.44
CA LYS A 3 48.10 -17.71 -36.24
C LYS A 3 46.97 -18.43 -35.52
N THR A 4 47.30 -19.15 -34.49
CA THR A 4 46.31 -19.53 -33.48
C THR A 4 45.65 -18.24 -32.99
N LYS A 5 44.42 -18.05 -33.35
CA LYS A 5 43.60 -16.98 -32.82
C LYS A 5 43.36 -17.28 -31.33
N LYS A 6 44.29 -16.88 -30.50
CA LYS A 6 44.07 -16.77 -29.06
C LYS A 6 43.00 -15.71 -28.85
N GLY A 7 41.81 -16.09 -28.50
CA GLY A 7 40.74 -15.19 -28.14
C GLY A 7 39.35 -15.51 -28.65
N GLN A 8 39.21 -16.57 -29.41
CA GLN A 8 37.89 -17.09 -29.71
C GLN A 8 37.66 -18.40 -28.94
N LEU A 9 37.55 -18.26 -27.63
CA LEU A 9 36.89 -19.25 -26.82
C LEU A 9 35.39 -19.05 -27.06
N GLY A 10 34.85 -19.68 -28.14
CA GLY A 10 33.43 -19.76 -28.36
C GLY A 10 32.81 -20.53 -27.21
N PHE A 11 31.68 -20.07 -26.74
CA PHE A 11 30.86 -20.86 -25.82
C PHE A 11 30.44 -22.14 -26.48
N THR A 12 30.54 -23.25 -25.76
CA THR A 12 30.00 -24.51 -26.24
C THR A 12 28.47 -24.48 -26.15
N LEU A 13 27.81 -25.21 -27.03
CA LEU A 13 26.33 -25.31 -27.01
C LEU A 13 25.82 -25.83 -25.66
N ILE A 14 26.53 -26.79 -25.06
CA ILE A 14 26.13 -27.33 -23.76
C ILE A 14 26.26 -26.35 -22.62
N GLU A 15 27.25 -25.44 -22.66
CA GLU A 15 27.38 -24.37 -21.68
C GLU A 15 26.17 -23.41 -21.70
N ILE A 16 25.74 -23.00 -22.88
CA ILE A 16 24.58 -22.16 -23.04
C ILE A 16 23.30 -22.86 -22.63
N ILE A 17 23.10 -24.10 -23.04
CA ILE A 17 21.92 -24.89 -22.63
C ILE A 17 21.89 -25.08 -21.13
N SER A 18 23.01 -25.40 -20.50
CA SER A 18 23.12 -25.59 -19.05
C SER A 18 22.75 -24.33 -18.29
N VAL A 19 23.24 -23.18 -18.73
CA VAL A 19 22.93 -21.88 -18.11
C VAL A 19 21.44 -21.55 -18.27
N LEU A 20 20.89 -21.73 -19.46
CA LEU A 20 19.47 -21.47 -19.70
C LEU A 20 18.53 -22.37 -18.87
N VAL A 21 18.88 -23.64 -18.69
CA VAL A 21 18.12 -24.56 -17.83
C VAL A 21 18.15 -24.11 -16.38
N ILE A 22 19.33 -23.76 -15.86
CA ILE A 22 19.48 -23.27 -14.48
C ILE A 22 18.71 -21.96 -14.28
N LEU A 23 18.85 -21.02 -15.19
CA LEU A 23 18.10 -19.74 -15.14
C LEU A 23 16.59 -19.96 -15.24
N GLY A 24 16.14 -20.89 -16.07
CA GLY A 24 14.73 -21.25 -16.22
C GLY A 24 14.13 -21.77 -14.92
N ILE A 25 14.84 -22.66 -14.23
CA ILE A 25 14.41 -23.21 -12.94
C ILE A 25 14.36 -22.12 -11.87
N LEU A 26 15.39 -21.29 -11.80
CA LEU A 26 15.45 -20.18 -10.84
C LEU A 26 14.33 -19.15 -11.10
N ALA A 27 14.08 -18.80 -12.36
CA ALA A 27 13.02 -17.90 -12.75
C ALA A 27 11.63 -18.43 -12.39
N ALA A 28 11.39 -19.73 -12.56
CA ALA A 28 10.11 -20.36 -12.21
C ALA A 28 9.75 -20.21 -10.73
N VAL A 29 10.73 -20.11 -9.86
CA VAL A 29 10.54 -19.90 -8.42
C VAL A 29 10.57 -18.41 -8.05
N ALA A 30 11.48 -17.65 -8.64
CA ALA A 30 11.71 -16.25 -8.28
C ALA A 30 10.57 -15.32 -8.70
N VAL A 31 9.99 -15.52 -9.88
CA VAL A 31 8.93 -14.64 -10.41
C VAL A 31 7.66 -14.66 -9.54
N PRO A 32 7.06 -15.82 -9.18
CA PRO A 32 5.92 -15.86 -8.27
C PRO A 32 6.22 -15.22 -6.92
N LYS A 33 7.41 -15.47 -6.35
CA LYS A 33 7.86 -14.88 -5.09
C LYS A 33 7.93 -13.35 -5.15
N TYR A 34 8.40 -12.82 -6.27
CA TYR A 34 8.48 -11.38 -6.49
C TYR A 34 7.09 -10.71 -6.48
N TYR A 35 6.09 -11.32 -7.14
CA TYR A 35 4.72 -10.84 -7.13
C TYR A 35 4.10 -10.89 -5.73
N ASP A 36 4.34 -11.96 -4.98
CA ASP A 36 3.85 -12.08 -3.60
C ASP A 36 4.44 -10.99 -2.69
N LEU A 37 5.73 -10.69 -2.83
CA LEU A 37 6.39 -9.62 -2.08
C LEU A 37 5.86 -8.23 -2.46
N GLN A 38 5.56 -8.00 -3.74
CA GLN A 38 4.97 -6.73 -4.19
C GLN A 38 3.58 -6.53 -3.57
N LYS A 39 2.75 -7.56 -3.56
CA LYS A 39 1.43 -7.49 -2.93
C LYS A 39 1.54 -7.25 -1.44
N GLU A 40 2.40 -7.95 -0.74
CA GLU A 40 2.64 -7.75 0.69
C GLU A 40 3.11 -6.31 0.98
N ALA A 41 4.02 -5.78 0.18
CA ALA A 41 4.47 -4.39 0.31
C ALA A 41 3.33 -3.39 0.09
N ALA A 42 2.47 -3.63 -0.90
CA ALA A 42 1.30 -2.80 -1.17
C ALA A 42 0.30 -2.83 -0.01
N ASP A 43 0.04 -4.00 0.57
CA ASP A 43 -0.86 -4.15 1.73
C ASP A 43 -0.26 -3.48 2.99
N LYS A 44 1.05 -3.52 3.17
CA LYS A 44 1.74 -2.78 4.26
C LYS A 44 1.65 -1.26 4.07
N ALA A 45 1.77 -0.78 2.84
CA ALA A 45 1.54 0.64 2.54
C ALA A 45 0.09 1.04 2.83
N ALA A 46 -0.89 0.21 2.48
CA ALA A 46 -2.29 0.43 2.82
C ALA A 46 -2.53 0.49 4.34
N SER A 47 -1.87 -0.38 5.09
CA SER A 47 -1.90 -0.37 6.57
C SER A 47 -1.41 0.98 7.14
N ALA A 48 -0.34 1.53 6.58
CA ALA A 48 0.19 2.83 7.01
C ALA A 48 -0.80 3.97 6.72
N VAL A 49 -1.44 3.96 5.55
CA VAL A 49 -2.46 4.96 5.18
C VAL A 49 -3.69 4.86 6.08
N ALA A 50 -4.16 3.65 6.38
CA ALA A 50 -5.27 3.44 7.32
C ALA A 50 -4.95 3.98 8.72
N ALA A 51 -3.73 3.74 9.21
CA ALA A 51 -3.26 4.29 10.48
C ALA A 51 -3.17 5.82 10.47
N GLU A 52 -2.70 6.40 9.38
CA GLU A 52 -2.68 7.86 9.19
C GLU A 52 -4.08 8.45 9.22
N ALA A 53 -5.05 7.80 8.57
CA ALA A 53 -6.42 8.24 8.57
C ALA A 53 -7.02 8.30 9.99
N ILE A 54 -6.78 7.28 10.79
CA ILE A 54 -7.21 7.23 12.19
C ILE A 54 -6.51 8.32 13.01
N ALA A 55 -5.22 8.56 12.78
CA ALA A 55 -4.48 9.63 13.45
C ALA A 55 -5.03 11.02 13.09
N ARG A 56 -5.33 11.27 11.82
CA ARG A 56 -5.98 12.53 11.38
C ARG A 56 -7.34 12.71 12.02
N TYR A 57 -8.13 11.65 12.09
CA TYR A 57 -9.42 11.68 12.78
C TYR A 57 -9.27 12.11 14.24
N ASN A 58 -8.39 11.44 14.99
CA ASN A 58 -8.18 11.72 16.41
C ASN A 58 -7.65 13.15 16.65
N MET A 59 -6.73 13.61 15.81
CA MET A 59 -6.19 14.98 15.88
C MET A 59 -7.28 16.02 15.63
N LYS A 60 -8.08 15.83 14.58
CA LYS A 60 -9.15 16.75 14.25
C LYS A 60 -10.24 16.76 15.32
N PHE A 61 -10.66 15.60 15.78
CA PHE A 61 -11.63 15.46 16.85
C PHE A 61 -11.19 16.19 18.12
N SER A 62 -9.97 15.97 18.57
CA SER A 62 -9.40 16.62 19.74
C SER A 62 -9.31 18.14 19.57
N LYS A 63 -8.88 18.60 18.39
CA LYS A 63 -8.79 20.02 18.07
C LYS A 63 -10.15 20.72 18.12
N GLU A 64 -11.19 20.09 17.58
CA GLU A 64 -12.53 20.63 17.58
C GLU A 64 -13.13 20.71 18.99
N LEU A 65 -12.87 19.72 19.83
CA LEU A 65 -13.30 19.74 21.24
C LEU A 65 -12.57 20.81 22.06
N LEU A 66 -11.25 20.94 21.87
CA LEU A 66 -10.44 21.92 22.61
C LEU A 66 -10.68 23.35 22.15
N GLY A 67 -11.08 23.56 20.90
CA GLY A 67 -11.34 24.88 20.34
C GLY A 67 -12.57 25.59 20.91
N GLY A 68 -13.44 24.88 21.62
CA GLY A 68 -14.67 25.41 22.24
C GLY A 68 -15.74 25.78 21.22
N GLY A 69 -16.99 25.71 21.63
CA GLY A 69 -18.12 26.15 20.83
C GLY A 69 -18.72 25.11 19.86
N LYS A 70 -18.16 23.91 19.78
CA LYS A 70 -18.74 22.79 19.04
C LYS A 70 -19.23 21.70 19.98
N THR A 71 -20.32 21.05 19.59
CA THR A 71 -20.79 19.84 20.29
C THR A 71 -19.89 18.65 19.95
N CYS A 72 -19.92 17.62 20.77
CA CYS A 72 -19.20 16.37 20.48
C CYS A 72 -19.60 15.80 19.11
N SER A 73 -20.89 15.85 18.77
CA SER A 73 -21.39 15.39 17.46
C SER A 73 -20.83 16.20 16.29
N ASP A 74 -20.71 17.52 16.43
CA ASP A 74 -20.10 18.37 15.40
C ASP A 74 -18.60 18.07 15.24
N ALA A 75 -17.90 17.80 16.34
CA ALA A 75 -16.49 17.43 16.34
C ALA A 75 -16.27 16.06 15.65
N LEU A 76 -17.16 15.08 15.88
CA LEU A 76 -17.13 13.78 15.19
C LEU A 76 -17.32 13.94 13.68
N ASN A 77 -18.31 14.73 13.26
CA ASN A 77 -18.56 14.97 11.84
C ASN A 77 -17.39 15.67 11.16
N ALA A 78 -16.80 16.68 11.80
CA ALA A 78 -15.63 17.37 11.28
C ALA A 78 -14.41 16.42 11.17
N ALA A 79 -14.21 15.55 12.14
CA ALA A 79 -13.14 14.55 12.12
C ALA A 79 -13.33 13.52 11.01
N LYS A 80 -14.56 13.07 10.77
CA LYS A 80 -14.89 12.14 9.67
C LYS A 80 -14.57 12.73 8.31
N ILE A 81 -15.00 13.98 8.07
CA ILE A 81 -14.76 14.66 6.80
C ILE A 81 -13.25 14.82 6.56
N GLU A 82 -12.51 15.21 7.59
CA GLU A 82 -11.05 15.38 7.50
C GLU A 82 -10.32 14.07 7.20
N ALA A 83 -10.72 13.00 7.87
CA ALA A 83 -10.02 11.71 7.77
C ALA A 83 -10.51 10.84 6.61
N PHE A 84 -11.79 10.88 6.28
CA PHE A 84 -12.39 9.93 5.33
C PHE A 84 -13.03 10.61 4.12
N GLY A 85 -13.06 11.93 4.14
CA GLY A 85 -13.75 12.69 3.11
C GLY A 85 -15.27 12.71 3.29
N ASN A 86 -15.95 13.22 2.30
CA ASN A 86 -17.41 13.23 2.21
C ASN A 86 -17.86 12.63 0.89
N ASP A 87 -19.18 12.56 0.67
CA ASP A 87 -19.76 11.99 -0.55
C ASP A 87 -19.29 12.66 -1.86
N ARG A 88 -18.66 13.83 -1.79
CA ARG A 88 -18.21 14.61 -2.95
C ARG A 88 -16.71 14.68 -3.08
N ASP A 89 -16.00 14.72 -1.94
CA ASP A 89 -14.55 14.92 -1.89
C ASP A 89 -13.91 13.87 -0.99
N ALA A 90 -13.10 13.00 -1.57
CA ALA A 90 -12.30 12.05 -0.79
C ALA A 90 -11.17 12.78 -0.05
N ALA A 91 -10.84 12.31 1.16
CA ALA A 91 -9.69 12.82 1.89
C ALA A 91 -8.39 12.51 1.12
N ASP A 92 -7.49 13.48 1.09
CA ASP A 92 -6.23 13.38 0.35
C ASP A 92 -5.16 12.65 1.18
N TYR A 93 -4.77 11.48 0.70
CA TYR A 93 -3.67 10.65 1.21
C TYR A 93 -2.59 10.41 0.14
N GLY A 94 -2.53 11.29 -0.86
CA GLY A 94 -1.64 11.15 -2.01
C GLY A 94 -2.27 10.39 -3.18
N THR A 95 -1.46 10.15 -4.19
CA THR A 95 -1.93 9.63 -5.47
C THR A 95 -2.54 8.23 -5.33
N ASP A 96 -3.75 8.07 -5.83
CA ASP A 96 -4.48 6.79 -5.95
C ASP A 96 -4.88 6.11 -4.63
N TRP A 97 -4.75 6.79 -3.49
CA TRP A 97 -5.23 6.27 -2.22
C TRP A 97 -6.68 6.66 -1.96
N LYS A 98 -7.48 5.67 -1.65
CA LYS A 98 -8.86 5.83 -1.15
C LYS A 98 -8.95 5.32 0.28
N VAL A 99 -9.53 6.11 1.16
CA VAL A 99 -9.86 5.69 2.52
C VAL A 99 -11.36 5.81 2.71
N THR A 100 -11.98 4.72 3.14
CA THR A 100 -13.41 4.66 3.43
C THR A 100 -13.64 4.25 4.87
N TYR A 101 -14.76 4.73 5.42
CA TYR A 101 -15.22 4.36 6.75
C TYR A 101 -16.65 3.88 6.69
N GLU A 102 -16.84 2.60 6.98
CA GLU A 102 -18.16 1.96 6.99
C GLU A 102 -18.27 0.95 8.13
N GLY A 103 -19.34 1.03 8.91
CA GLY A 103 -19.67 0.03 9.91
C GLY A 103 -18.55 -0.26 10.91
N SER A 104 -17.91 0.76 11.45
CA SER A 104 -16.76 0.65 12.38
C SER A 104 -15.48 0.07 11.75
N LYS A 105 -15.34 0.18 10.43
CA LYS A 105 -14.15 -0.27 9.70
C LYS A 105 -13.59 0.85 8.84
N VAL A 106 -12.29 1.04 8.92
CA VAL A 106 -11.51 1.91 8.03
C VAL A 106 -10.80 1.03 7.02
N THR A 107 -11.02 1.29 5.75
CA THR A 107 -10.37 0.57 4.66
C THR A 107 -9.57 1.54 3.81
N ALA A 108 -8.29 1.29 3.67
CA ALA A 108 -7.41 1.99 2.73
C ALA A 108 -7.16 1.09 1.51
N THR A 109 -7.33 1.65 0.32
CA THR A 109 -7.18 0.93 -0.94
C THR A 109 -6.41 1.76 -1.94
N ASN A 110 -5.51 1.13 -2.66
CA ASN A 110 -4.85 1.71 -3.84
C ASN A 110 -4.96 0.72 -4.99
N GLU A 111 -5.77 1.06 -5.99
CA GLU A 111 -6.03 0.19 -7.13
C GLU A 111 -4.82 0.06 -8.06
N ALA A 112 -3.96 1.11 -8.12
CA ALA A 112 -2.80 1.12 -9.00
C ALA A 112 -1.74 0.08 -8.61
N ILE A 113 -1.53 -0.14 -7.32
CA ILE A 113 -0.56 -1.12 -6.80
C ILE A 113 -1.22 -2.36 -6.20
N GLY A 114 -2.56 -2.40 -6.15
CA GLY A 114 -3.34 -3.52 -5.62
C GLY A 114 -3.28 -3.66 -4.10
N GLY A 115 -2.90 -2.61 -3.37
CA GLY A 115 -2.82 -2.61 -1.92
C GLY A 115 -4.19 -2.37 -1.27
N THR A 116 -4.53 -3.15 -0.27
CA THR A 116 -5.71 -2.95 0.55
C THR A 116 -5.47 -3.36 1.99
N TYR A 117 -6.07 -2.63 2.92
CA TYR A 117 -6.02 -2.96 4.34
C TYR A 117 -7.26 -2.43 5.04
N THR A 118 -7.85 -3.25 5.88
CA THR A 118 -9.01 -2.90 6.69
C THR A 118 -8.69 -3.06 8.17
N ILE A 119 -9.03 -2.05 8.95
CA ILE A 119 -8.85 -2.05 10.40
C ILE A 119 -10.16 -1.67 11.10
N ASP A 120 -10.41 -2.28 12.23
CA ASP A 120 -11.54 -1.90 13.09
C ASP A 120 -11.23 -0.56 13.77
N PHE A 121 -12.20 0.33 13.72
CA PHE A 121 -12.11 1.65 14.34
C PHE A 121 -13.48 2.04 14.89
N GLU A 122 -13.57 2.15 16.20
CA GLU A 122 -14.77 2.64 16.87
C GLU A 122 -14.65 4.13 17.17
N GLU A 123 -15.69 4.87 16.78
CA GLU A 123 -15.77 6.29 17.09
C GLU A 123 -16.00 6.50 18.59
N PRO A 124 -15.46 7.61 19.14
CA PRO A 124 -15.81 8.03 20.48
C PRO A 124 -17.32 8.23 20.63
N LEU A 125 -17.84 7.79 21.74
CA LEU A 125 -19.26 8.00 22.06
C LEU A 125 -19.46 9.43 22.57
N CYS A 126 -20.48 10.09 22.04
CA CYS A 126 -20.95 11.38 22.54
C CYS A 126 -22.16 11.12 23.46
N ASP A 127 -21.95 11.37 24.72
CA ASP A 127 -23.03 11.34 25.73
C ASP A 127 -23.89 12.62 25.69
#